data_516a890315f6ff8e5bfefe6bbc137803
#
_entry.id   516a890315f6ff8e5bfefe6bbc137803
#
_cell.length_a   1.000
_cell.length_b   1.000
_cell.length_c   1.000
_cell.angle_alpha   90.00
_cell.angle_beta   90.00
_cell.angle_gamma   90.00
#
_symmetry.space_group_name_H-M   'P 1'
#
loop_
_entity.id
_entity.type
_entity.pdbx_description
1 polymer ?
#
loop_
_entity_poly.entity_id
_entity_poly.type
_entity_poly.pdbx_seq_one_letter_code
_entity_poly.pdbx_strand_id
1 'polypeptide(L)'
;MEPTLEGQRVCPSLEGASNWYSTSFNPATGLYYVQTNDKCGVFTKIPAEWEAGKGFMGGSFVQAPGEPAQRVLRAIDLQTGKIVWEVPQTGPVTSWGGVLSTAGGIVIFGDDSGAMAAADAASGKPLWSFQMNQNWKASPMTYEFDNKQFIAVAAGSAIITFGLPD
;
A
#
# COMPACT_ATOMS: atom_id res chain seq x y z
N MET A 1 19.53 -1.12 -16.88
CA MET A 1 20.31 -0.08 -16.15
C MET A 1 20.97 -0.79 -14.97
N GLU A 2 22.27 -0.64 -14.79
CA GLU A 2 23.01 -1.35 -13.74
C GLU A 2 23.38 -0.39 -12.62
N PRO A 3 23.44 -0.84 -11.35
CA PRO A 3 24.00 -0.06 -10.25
C PRO A 3 25.46 0.31 -10.54
N THR A 4 25.88 1.52 -10.17
CA THR A 4 27.27 2.00 -10.28
C THR A 4 27.88 2.19 -8.90
N LEU A 5 29.19 2.43 -8.83
CA LEU A 5 29.87 2.74 -7.56
C LEU A 5 29.40 4.10 -6.99
N GLU A 6 29.06 5.04 -7.86
CA GLU A 6 28.58 6.38 -7.51
C GLU A 6 27.09 6.38 -7.14
N GLY A 7 26.38 5.35 -7.54
CA GLY A 7 24.93 5.22 -7.36
C GLY A 7 24.13 5.55 -8.61
N GLN A 8 23.10 4.76 -8.86
CA GLN A 8 22.19 4.92 -9.99
C GLN A 8 20.77 5.16 -9.45
N ARG A 9 20.15 6.28 -9.87
CA ARG A 9 18.76 6.58 -9.54
C ARG A 9 17.81 5.68 -10.34
N VAL A 10 16.86 5.07 -9.65
CA VAL A 10 15.87 4.16 -10.21
C VAL A 10 14.49 4.45 -9.60
N CYS A 11 13.45 4.47 -10.44
CA CYS A 11 12.06 4.55 -10.01
C CYS A 11 11.25 3.40 -10.66
N PRO A 12 10.37 2.74 -9.93
CA PRO A 12 10.20 2.84 -8.48
C PRO A 12 11.42 2.37 -7.69
N SER A 13 11.42 2.61 -6.37
CA SER A 13 12.48 2.21 -5.46
C SER A 13 12.56 0.68 -5.27
N LEU A 14 13.42 0.22 -4.34
CA LEU A 14 13.61 -1.21 -4.03
C LEU A 14 12.30 -1.95 -3.70
N GLU A 15 11.38 -1.30 -3.02
CA GLU A 15 10.10 -1.93 -2.66
C GLU A 15 9.13 -2.05 -3.85
N GLY A 16 9.47 -1.49 -5.00
CA GLY A 16 8.58 -1.41 -6.15
C GLY A 16 7.49 -0.35 -5.99
N ALA A 17 6.65 -0.17 -7.01
CA ALA A 17 5.47 0.67 -6.91
C ALA A 17 4.39 0.01 -6.06
N SER A 18 4.26 -1.30 -6.12
CA SER A 18 3.42 -2.14 -5.26
C SER A 18 4.17 -3.42 -4.95
N ASN A 19 3.76 -4.14 -3.90
CA ASN A 19 4.44 -5.35 -3.46
C ASN A 19 3.41 -6.42 -3.01
N TRP A 20 3.71 -7.25 -2.02
CA TRP A 20 2.94 -8.41 -1.57
C TRP A 20 1.59 -8.09 -0.88
N TYR A 21 1.34 -6.86 -0.49
CA TYR A 21 0.08 -6.49 0.17
C TYR A 21 -1.12 -6.63 -0.77
N SER A 22 -2.28 -7.01 -0.21
CA SER A 22 -3.45 -7.35 -1.01
C SER A 22 -3.97 -6.18 -1.83
N THR A 23 -4.38 -6.50 -3.02
CA THR A 23 -5.16 -5.64 -3.91
C THR A 23 -6.62 -6.11 -3.90
N SER A 24 -7.54 -5.36 -4.46
CA SER A 24 -8.94 -5.73 -4.52
C SER A 24 -9.56 -5.35 -5.86
N PHE A 25 -10.55 -6.12 -6.29
CA PHE A 25 -11.33 -5.86 -7.51
C PHE A 25 -12.82 -5.81 -7.15
N ASN A 26 -13.53 -4.82 -7.67
CA ASN A 26 -14.97 -4.74 -7.53
C ASN A 26 -15.64 -4.93 -8.90
N PRO A 27 -16.35 -6.05 -9.11
CA PRO A 27 -16.99 -6.33 -10.40
C PRO A 27 -18.12 -5.36 -10.75
N ALA A 28 -18.76 -4.72 -9.77
CA ALA A 28 -19.82 -3.75 -10.03
C ALA A 28 -19.29 -2.44 -10.63
N THR A 29 -18.06 -2.03 -10.28
CA THR A 29 -17.41 -0.85 -10.85
C THR A 29 -16.46 -1.18 -12.00
N GLY A 30 -16.03 -2.43 -12.13
CA GLY A 30 -14.96 -2.85 -13.06
C GLY A 30 -13.58 -2.35 -12.67
N LEU A 31 -13.41 -1.82 -11.44
CA LEU A 31 -12.18 -1.19 -10.99
C LEU A 31 -11.34 -2.11 -10.10
N TYR A 32 -10.05 -2.04 -10.32
CA TYR A 32 -9.02 -2.68 -9.52
C TYR A 32 -8.36 -1.65 -8.62
N TYR A 33 -8.31 -1.94 -7.32
CA TYR A 33 -7.78 -1.05 -6.30
C TYR A 33 -6.44 -1.54 -5.80
N VAL A 34 -5.47 -0.64 -5.76
CA VAL A 34 -4.09 -0.94 -5.35
C VAL A 34 -3.48 0.22 -4.58
N GLN A 35 -2.77 -0.10 -3.52
CA GLN A 35 -1.90 0.86 -2.86
C GLN A 35 -0.55 0.89 -3.55
N THR A 36 -0.05 2.08 -3.89
CA THR A 36 1.24 2.26 -4.55
C THR A 36 2.14 3.19 -3.75
N ASN A 37 3.46 2.99 -3.91
CA ASN A 37 4.47 3.85 -3.33
C ASN A 37 5.20 4.57 -4.48
N ASP A 38 4.94 5.85 -4.62
CA ASP A 38 5.60 6.71 -5.58
C ASP A 38 6.86 7.27 -4.92
N LYS A 39 7.95 6.54 -5.03
CA LYS A 39 9.27 6.95 -4.55
C LYS A 39 10.38 6.37 -5.39
N CYS A 40 11.51 7.06 -5.43
CA CYS A 40 12.70 6.64 -6.14
C CYS A 40 13.81 6.27 -5.14
N GLY A 41 14.77 5.52 -5.61
CA GLY A 41 15.93 5.13 -4.82
C GLY A 41 17.23 5.27 -5.61
N VAL A 42 18.34 5.31 -4.88
CA VAL A 42 19.68 5.24 -5.44
C VAL A 42 20.28 3.90 -5.08
N PHE A 43 20.62 3.13 -6.09
CA PHE A 43 21.25 1.82 -5.98
C PHE A 43 22.76 1.95 -6.24
N THR A 44 23.56 1.53 -5.28
CA THR A 44 25.00 1.59 -5.35
C THR A 44 25.60 0.19 -5.40
N LYS A 45 26.47 -0.07 -6.37
CA LYS A 45 27.25 -1.30 -6.42
C LYS A 45 28.35 -1.24 -5.38
N ILE A 46 28.51 -2.32 -4.63
CA ILE A 46 29.60 -2.48 -3.66
C ILE A 46 30.42 -3.68 -4.08
N PRO A 47 31.74 -3.52 -4.32
CA PRO A 47 32.62 -4.67 -4.55
C PRO A 47 32.55 -5.59 -3.33
N ALA A 48 32.17 -6.83 -3.55
CA ALA A 48 32.07 -7.82 -2.50
C ALA A 48 32.37 -9.21 -3.09
N GLU A 49 33.06 -10.03 -2.31
CA GLU A 49 33.28 -11.44 -2.63
C GLU A 49 32.24 -12.28 -1.91
N TRP A 50 31.72 -13.28 -2.62
CA TRP A 50 30.79 -14.22 -2.03
C TRP A 50 31.51 -15.17 -1.08
N GLU A 51 30.95 -15.38 0.12
CA GLU A 51 31.44 -16.32 1.11
C GLU A 51 30.32 -17.22 1.60
N ALA A 52 30.54 -18.54 1.61
CA ALA A 52 29.54 -19.51 2.02
C ALA A 52 29.08 -19.25 3.47
N GLY A 53 27.74 -19.24 3.68
CA GLY A 53 27.12 -19.03 4.97
C GLY A 53 27.03 -17.55 5.39
N LYS A 54 27.50 -16.60 4.60
CA LYS A 54 27.33 -15.16 4.83
C LYS A 54 26.31 -14.55 3.86
N GLY A 55 25.60 -13.52 4.31
CA GLY A 55 24.72 -12.75 3.44
C GLY A 55 25.53 -12.03 2.36
N PHE A 56 25.06 -12.09 1.12
CA PHE A 56 25.68 -11.43 -0.02
C PHE A 56 24.66 -10.58 -0.76
N MET A 57 24.86 -9.27 -0.78
CA MET A 57 23.97 -8.34 -1.51
C MET A 57 24.67 -7.65 -2.68
N GLY A 58 25.99 -7.48 -2.64
CA GLY A 58 26.78 -6.85 -3.72
C GLY A 58 26.44 -5.38 -3.97
N GLY A 59 25.66 -4.77 -3.09
CA GLY A 59 25.22 -3.40 -3.24
C GLY A 59 24.49 -2.85 -2.03
N SER A 60 24.14 -1.57 -2.11
CA SER A 60 23.31 -0.88 -1.14
C SER A 60 22.19 -0.10 -1.82
N PHE A 61 21.22 0.33 -1.03
CA PHE A 61 20.07 1.10 -1.46
C PHE A 61 19.78 2.20 -0.43
N VAL A 62 19.45 3.40 -0.92
CA VAL A 62 18.90 4.49 -0.13
C VAL A 62 17.75 5.13 -0.89
N GLN A 63 16.78 5.72 -0.18
CA GLN A 63 15.79 6.57 -0.84
C GLN A 63 16.49 7.74 -1.52
N ALA A 64 16.01 8.16 -2.70
CA ALA A 64 16.61 9.28 -3.44
C ALA A 64 16.57 10.56 -2.57
N PRO A 65 17.72 11.15 -2.23
CA PRO A 65 17.79 12.29 -1.33
C PRO A 65 17.07 13.52 -1.90
N GLY A 66 16.25 14.17 -1.06
CA GLY A 66 15.51 15.38 -1.45
C GLY A 66 14.35 15.17 -2.40
N GLU A 67 14.06 13.94 -2.81
CA GLU A 67 12.90 13.63 -3.64
C GLU A 67 11.67 13.29 -2.80
N PRO A 68 10.47 13.74 -3.25
CA PRO A 68 9.24 13.39 -2.56
C PRO A 68 8.99 11.89 -2.63
N ALA A 69 8.36 11.36 -1.59
CA ALA A 69 7.80 10.02 -1.57
C ALA A 69 6.33 10.14 -1.18
N GLN A 70 5.47 9.39 -1.84
CA GLN A 70 4.04 9.42 -1.54
C GLN A 70 3.44 8.03 -1.68
N ARG A 71 2.57 7.67 -0.73
CA ARG A 71 1.68 6.53 -0.87
C ARG A 71 0.39 7.00 -1.51
N VAL A 72 -0.13 6.23 -2.44
CA VAL A 72 -1.35 6.57 -3.19
C VAL A 72 -2.24 5.34 -3.30
N LEU A 73 -3.52 5.48 -2.94
CA LEU A 73 -4.54 4.49 -3.32
C LEU A 73 -5.02 4.82 -4.73
N ARG A 74 -4.93 3.85 -5.64
CA ARG A 74 -5.33 3.99 -7.04
C ARG A 74 -6.45 3.03 -7.39
N ALA A 75 -7.41 3.54 -8.18
CA ALA A 75 -8.37 2.71 -8.90
C ALA A 75 -8.03 2.67 -10.38
N ILE A 76 -7.88 1.48 -10.91
CA ILE A 76 -7.48 1.24 -12.29
C ILE A 76 -8.61 0.49 -13.00
N ASP A 77 -9.04 1.01 -14.13
CA ASP A 77 -9.94 0.31 -15.04
C ASP A 77 -9.18 -0.83 -15.73
N LEU A 78 -9.59 -2.08 -15.47
CA LEU A 78 -8.90 -3.25 -16.02
C LEU A 78 -9.03 -3.41 -17.52
N GLN A 79 -10.04 -2.82 -18.16
CA GLN A 79 -10.24 -2.92 -19.62
C GLN A 79 -9.28 -1.99 -20.37
N THR A 80 -9.01 -0.82 -19.79
CA THR A 80 -8.21 0.22 -20.45
C THR A 80 -6.81 0.38 -19.85
N GLY A 81 -6.56 -0.15 -18.65
CA GLY A 81 -5.34 0.07 -17.88
C GLY A 81 -5.19 1.49 -17.35
N LYS A 82 -6.23 2.33 -17.45
CA LYS A 82 -6.16 3.74 -17.04
C LYS A 82 -6.49 3.89 -15.56
N ILE A 83 -5.80 4.81 -14.91
CA ILE A 83 -6.16 5.27 -13.56
C ILE A 83 -7.44 6.10 -13.70
N VAL A 84 -8.48 5.72 -12.96
CA VAL A 84 -9.79 6.40 -12.92
C VAL A 84 -9.80 7.47 -11.84
N TRP A 85 -9.25 7.14 -10.66
CA TRP A 85 -9.08 8.09 -9.56
C TRP A 85 -7.88 7.70 -8.67
N GLU A 86 -7.40 8.69 -7.93
CA GLU A 86 -6.30 8.55 -7.00
C GLU A 86 -6.62 9.25 -5.67
N VAL A 87 -6.20 8.65 -4.58
CA VAL A 87 -6.25 9.22 -3.23
C VAL A 87 -4.82 9.27 -2.69
N PRO A 88 -4.12 10.40 -2.86
CA PRO A 88 -2.82 10.61 -2.25
C PRO A 88 -2.93 10.62 -0.73
N GLN A 89 -2.00 9.96 -0.05
CA GLN A 89 -1.95 9.84 1.40
C GLN A 89 -0.85 10.71 1.97
N THR A 90 -1.03 11.17 3.20
CA THR A 90 -0.01 11.92 3.92
C THR A 90 0.64 11.00 4.95
N GLY A 91 1.96 10.85 4.88
CA GLY A 91 2.67 9.99 5.82
C GLY A 91 4.08 9.65 5.37
N PRO A 92 4.78 8.79 6.12
CA PRO A 92 6.20 8.47 5.90
C PRO A 92 6.45 7.46 4.77
N VAL A 93 5.42 6.98 4.07
CA VAL A 93 5.51 5.94 3.02
C VAL A 93 6.15 4.64 3.54
N THR A 94 5.77 4.24 4.75
CA THR A 94 6.27 3.03 5.42
C THR A 94 5.21 1.98 5.68
N SER A 95 3.94 2.27 5.39
CA SER A 95 2.83 1.33 5.49
C SER A 95 2.86 0.31 4.35
N TRP A 96 2.49 -0.94 4.66
CA TRP A 96 2.48 -2.07 3.71
C TRP A 96 1.11 -2.77 3.72
N GLY A 97 0.10 -2.10 4.27
CA GLY A 97 -1.28 -2.60 4.30
C GLY A 97 -1.91 -2.61 2.91
N GLY A 98 -2.74 -3.60 2.66
CA GLY A 98 -3.50 -3.72 1.43
C GLY A 98 -4.86 -3.03 1.47
N VAL A 99 -5.72 -3.41 0.52
CA VAL A 99 -7.06 -2.87 0.36
C VAL A 99 -8.10 -3.97 0.35
N LEU A 100 -9.32 -3.61 0.76
CA LEU A 100 -10.52 -4.42 0.69
C LEU A 100 -11.62 -3.62 -0.01
N SER A 101 -12.24 -4.15 -1.05
CA SER A 101 -13.48 -3.59 -1.61
C SER A 101 -14.68 -4.46 -1.22
N THR A 102 -15.83 -3.84 -1.05
CA THR A 102 -17.08 -4.52 -0.70
C THR A 102 -18.15 -4.35 -1.78
N ALA A 103 -19.13 -5.26 -1.81
CA ALA A 103 -20.29 -5.14 -2.70
C ALA A 103 -21.12 -3.87 -2.41
N GLY A 104 -21.02 -3.31 -1.19
CA GLY A 104 -21.67 -2.06 -0.82
C GLY A 104 -21.03 -0.80 -1.41
N GLY A 105 -20.01 -0.94 -2.27
CA GLY A 105 -19.42 0.18 -3.00
C GLY A 105 -18.41 1.00 -2.20
N ILE A 106 -17.76 0.40 -1.20
CA ILE A 106 -16.69 1.04 -0.43
C ILE A 106 -15.36 0.32 -0.60
N VAL A 107 -14.27 1.07 -0.53
CA VAL A 107 -12.89 0.58 -0.47
C VAL A 107 -12.30 0.95 0.88
N ILE A 108 -11.76 -0.03 1.59
CA ILE A 108 -11.23 0.10 2.95
C ILE A 108 -9.73 -0.17 2.91
N PHE A 109 -8.97 0.69 3.56
CA PHE A 109 -7.50 0.63 3.55
C PHE A 109 -6.90 1.27 4.79
N GLY A 110 -5.68 0.86 5.13
CA GLY A 110 -4.85 1.59 6.08
C GLY A 110 -4.21 2.79 5.38
N ASP A 111 -4.56 3.99 5.82
CA ASP A 111 -3.99 5.25 5.32
C ASP A 111 -2.62 5.50 5.95
N ASP A 112 -1.70 6.09 5.20
CA ASP A 112 -0.32 6.31 5.66
C ASP A 112 -0.19 7.38 6.75
N SER A 113 -1.26 8.14 7.03
CA SER A 113 -1.39 8.99 8.22
C SER A 113 -1.57 8.22 9.53
N GLY A 114 -1.74 6.89 9.43
CA GLY A 114 -1.98 5.99 10.54
C GLY A 114 -3.45 5.73 10.85
N ALA A 115 -4.37 6.22 10.01
CA ALA A 115 -5.80 5.95 10.13
C ALA A 115 -6.22 4.69 9.37
N MET A 116 -7.28 4.02 9.84
CA MET A 116 -8.10 3.15 8.99
C MET A 116 -9.10 4.04 8.27
N ALA A 117 -9.19 3.90 6.95
CA ALA A 117 -9.99 4.78 6.12
C ALA A 117 -10.90 3.99 5.16
N ALA A 118 -12.00 4.63 4.77
CA ALA A 118 -12.89 4.15 3.72
C ALA A 118 -13.17 5.23 2.69
N ALA A 119 -13.20 4.84 1.43
CA ALA A 119 -13.52 5.70 0.30
C ALA A 119 -14.63 5.07 -0.56
N ASP A 120 -15.36 5.92 -1.28
CA ASP A 120 -16.32 5.47 -2.29
C ASP A 120 -15.58 4.76 -3.43
N ALA A 121 -16.03 3.57 -3.78
CA ALA A 121 -15.35 2.70 -4.73
C ALA A 121 -15.33 3.25 -6.17
N ALA A 122 -16.35 4.03 -6.56
CA ALA A 122 -16.45 4.57 -7.90
C ALA A 122 -15.66 5.87 -8.09
N SER A 123 -15.52 6.68 -7.04
CA SER A 123 -14.98 8.04 -7.14
C SER A 123 -13.73 8.31 -6.30
N GLY A 124 -13.39 7.43 -5.34
CA GLY A 124 -12.31 7.67 -4.39
C GLY A 124 -12.63 8.71 -3.31
N LYS A 125 -13.87 9.24 -3.27
CA LYS A 125 -14.28 10.24 -2.28
C LYS A 125 -14.15 9.66 -0.86
N PRO A 126 -13.46 10.35 0.07
CA PRO A 126 -13.40 9.91 1.47
C PRO A 126 -14.79 9.83 2.10
N LEU A 127 -15.08 8.71 2.77
CA LEU A 127 -16.36 8.45 3.44
C LEU A 127 -16.21 8.39 4.96
N TRP A 128 -15.13 7.80 5.44
CA TRP A 128 -14.92 7.57 6.86
C TRP A 128 -13.43 7.40 7.16
N SER A 129 -13.03 7.75 8.37
CA SER A 129 -11.71 7.42 8.90
C SER A 129 -11.74 7.29 10.42
N PHE A 130 -10.88 6.43 10.94
CA PHE A 130 -10.66 6.24 12.37
C PHE A 130 -9.17 6.28 12.66
N GLN A 131 -8.73 7.30 13.42
CA GLN A 131 -7.31 7.51 13.71
C GLN A 131 -6.80 6.49 14.73
N MET A 132 -5.75 5.76 14.36
CA MET A 132 -5.17 4.69 15.17
C MET A 132 -3.66 4.88 15.41
N ASN A 133 -3.04 5.82 14.72
CA ASN A 133 -1.59 6.06 14.77
C ASN A 133 -0.77 4.80 14.44
N GLN A 134 -1.23 4.02 13.46
CA GLN A 134 -0.61 2.76 13.07
C GLN A 134 0.23 2.88 11.80
N ASN A 135 1.33 2.16 11.79
CA ASN A 135 2.04 1.83 10.56
C ASN A 135 1.49 0.48 10.06
N TRP A 136 0.66 0.53 9.02
CA TRP A 136 -0.10 -0.64 8.56
C TRP A 136 0.80 -1.69 7.92
N LYS A 137 0.72 -2.93 8.42
CA LYS A 137 1.44 -4.10 7.90
C LYS A 137 0.50 -5.23 7.48
N ALA A 138 -0.79 -5.08 7.73
CA ALA A 138 -1.82 -6.05 7.40
C ALA A 138 -2.86 -5.46 6.46
N SER A 139 -3.50 -6.34 5.71
CA SER A 139 -4.64 -5.99 4.87
C SER A 139 -5.94 -6.20 5.64
N PRO A 140 -6.94 -5.31 5.50
CA PRO A 140 -8.25 -5.53 6.08
C PRO A 140 -8.93 -6.75 5.47
N MET A 141 -9.74 -7.42 6.27
CA MET A 141 -10.63 -8.50 5.84
C MET A 141 -12.04 -8.26 6.32
N THR A 142 -13.02 -8.87 5.66
CA THR A 142 -14.42 -8.85 6.11
C THR A 142 -14.90 -10.25 6.44
N TYR A 143 -15.80 -10.35 7.44
CA TYR A 143 -16.49 -11.58 7.81
C TYR A 143 -17.89 -11.27 8.30
N GLU A 144 -18.73 -12.28 8.37
CA GLU A 144 -20.08 -12.20 8.92
C GLU A 144 -20.18 -13.05 10.18
N PHE A 145 -20.84 -12.51 11.19
CA PHE A 145 -21.20 -13.22 12.42
C PHE A 145 -22.56 -12.74 12.91
N ASP A 146 -23.46 -13.65 13.21
CA ASP A 146 -24.86 -13.38 13.63
C ASP A 146 -25.58 -12.42 12.66
N ASN A 147 -25.46 -12.64 11.35
CA ASN A 147 -26.03 -11.83 10.26
C ASN A 147 -25.56 -10.35 10.28
N LYS A 148 -24.44 -10.06 10.93
CA LYS A 148 -23.79 -8.75 10.93
C LYS A 148 -22.45 -8.83 10.25
N GLN A 149 -22.17 -7.87 9.37
CA GLN A 149 -20.85 -7.75 8.72
C GLN A 149 -19.88 -6.99 9.60
N PHE A 150 -18.68 -7.53 9.68
CA PHE A 150 -17.55 -6.92 10.37
C PHE A 150 -16.35 -6.79 9.45
N ILE A 151 -15.48 -5.83 9.78
CA ILE A 151 -14.20 -5.64 9.15
C ILE A 151 -13.13 -5.75 10.21
N ALA A 152 -12.17 -6.65 10.02
CA ALA A 152 -11.06 -6.83 10.93
C ALA A 152 -9.73 -6.49 10.26
N VAL A 153 -8.80 -5.97 11.05
CA VAL A 153 -7.44 -5.67 10.62
C VAL A 153 -6.46 -5.85 11.78
N ALA A 154 -5.28 -6.38 11.50
CA ALA A 154 -4.20 -6.39 12.47
C ALA A 154 -3.53 -5.00 12.50
N ALA A 155 -3.43 -4.43 13.70
CA ALA A 155 -2.92 -3.10 13.98
C ALA A 155 -1.88 -3.18 15.11
N GLY A 156 -0.61 -3.24 14.75
CA GLY A 156 0.47 -3.47 15.72
C GLY A 156 0.33 -4.83 16.41
N SER A 157 0.17 -4.83 17.73
CA SER A 157 -0.03 -6.03 18.56
C SER A 157 -1.49 -6.40 18.79
N ALA A 158 -2.44 -5.69 18.17
CA ALA A 158 -3.88 -5.91 18.35
C ALA A 158 -4.55 -6.32 17.02
N ILE A 159 -5.68 -7.01 17.14
CA ILE A 159 -6.64 -7.17 16.05
C ILE A 159 -7.84 -6.28 16.40
N ILE A 160 -8.19 -5.39 15.49
CA ILE A 160 -9.30 -4.45 15.69
C ILE A 160 -10.41 -4.81 14.72
N THR A 161 -11.63 -4.77 15.24
CA THR A 161 -12.84 -5.08 14.47
C THR A 161 -13.77 -3.88 14.47
N PHE A 162 -14.28 -3.55 13.30
CA PHE A 162 -15.31 -2.53 13.09
C PHE A 162 -16.59 -3.21 12.65
N GLY A 163 -17.71 -2.76 13.19
CA GLY A 163 -19.06 -3.16 12.81
C GLY A 163 -19.96 -1.93 12.68
N LEU A 164 -21.06 -2.06 11.95
CA LEU A 164 -22.07 -1.02 11.94
C LEU A 164 -22.82 -1.01 13.30
N PRO A 165 -23.18 0.17 13.80
CA PRO A 165 -24.05 0.25 14.98
C PRO A 165 -25.44 -0.36 14.69
N ASP A 166 -26.12 -0.79 15.74
CA ASP A 166 -27.50 -1.30 15.67
C ASP A 166 -28.49 -0.19 15.34
#